data_25afac8d7e82fe762a5350ba0923e2a5
#
_entry.id   25afac8d7e82fe762a5350ba0923e2a5
#
_cell.length_a   1.000
_cell.length_b   1.000
_cell.length_c   1.000
_cell.angle_alpha   90.00
_cell.angle_beta   90.00
_cell.angle_gamma   90.00
#
_symmetry.space_group_name_H-M   'P 1'
#
loop_
_entity.id
_entity.type
_entity.pdbx_description
1 polymer ?
#
loop_
_entity_poly.entity_id
_entity_poly.type
_entity_poly.pdbx_seq_one_letter_code
_entity_poly.pdbx_strand_id
1 'polypeptide(L)'
;MSSVCAGLGQALQQGWRQGFPLQASPFQELARQTGASLRELLSQCQQLQRQGALQGPRVHWAERLSAWRVRARLRLPQADEAAALRRLAALPGCAWIEQAEPVPGTALSTLHFELQARSAASLQAQREPLEQAWGTALRSLSLPAPPCPVCCCSGADGPCTDPALAQRLEGGLPLCAHPFHAVAVELGRSEREVLGRLRHWQCAGDLQALGLAPPHRSQHQPVANAWLREAMSPEHRAALARHAGVVDVQVLNACAEGEARLWISLGAPRELALPQLEQLLAGEGLLGLVQERWLGLRSAPRAQALLFAA
;
A
#
# COMPACT_ATOMS: atom_id res chain seq x y z
N MET A 1 28.56 3.87 19.87
CA MET A 1 28.12 3.47 18.50
C MET A 1 26.59 3.45 18.29
N SER A 2 25.76 3.47 19.35
CA SER A 2 24.28 3.34 19.20
C SER A 2 23.53 4.57 18.71
N SER A 3 24.00 5.80 18.95
CA SER A 3 23.23 7.03 18.63
C SER A 3 23.18 7.35 17.12
N VAL A 4 24.27 7.10 16.39
CA VAL A 4 24.36 7.36 14.94
C VAL A 4 23.47 6.37 14.15
N CYS A 5 23.38 5.11 14.61
CA CYS A 5 22.54 4.09 13.96
C CYS A 5 21.03 4.38 14.14
N ALA A 6 20.62 4.91 15.27
CA ALA A 6 19.21 5.28 15.50
C ALA A 6 18.79 6.46 14.63
N GLY A 7 19.64 7.48 14.48
CA GLY A 7 19.38 8.62 13.59
C GLY A 7 19.33 8.24 12.12
N LEU A 8 20.21 7.32 11.67
CA LEU A 8 20.22 6.83 10.30
C LEU A 8 18.95 6.02 9.97
N GLY A 9 18.50 5.14 10.90
CA GLY A 9 17.27 4.38 10.72
C GLY A 9 16.05 5.29 10.57
N GLN A 10 15.95 6.33 11.38
CA GLN A 10 14.86 7.31 11.30
C GLN A 10 14.93 8.14 10.01
N ALA A 11 16.12 8.58 9.60
CA ALA A 11 16.33 9.29 8.34
C ALA A 11 15.92 8.43 7.14
N LEU A 12 16.28 7.14 7.13
CA LEU A 12 15.87 6.18 6.10
C LEU A 12 14.36 5.99 6.03
N GLN A 13 13.68 5.94 7.17
CA GLN A 13 12.25 5.71 7.22
C GLN A 13 11.42 6.97 6.88
N GLN A 14 11.94 8.15 7.14
CA GLN A 14 11.21 9.41 6.97
C GLN A 14 11.69 10.23 5.78
N GLY A 15 13.00 10.31 5.56
CA GLY A 15 13.58 11.22 4.58
C GLY A 15 13.49 10.77 3.13
N TRP A 16 13.44 9.46 2.87
CA TRP A 16 13.55 8.92 1.49
C TRP A 16 12.33 8.12 1.03
N ARG A 17 11.19 8.39 1.60
CA ARG A 17 9.91 7.86 1.12
C ARG A 17 9.62 8.30 -0.32
N GLN A 18 10.09 9.50 -0.68
CA GLN A 18 9.95 10.08 -2.01
C GLN A 18 11.28 10.77 -2.34
N GLY A 19 11.81 10.54 -3.52
CA GLY A 19 13.06 11.19 -3.93
C GLY A 19 14.31 10.31 -3.86
N PHE A 20 14.15 8.98 -3.98
CA PHE A 20 15.29 8.09 -4.19
C PHE A 20 16.00 8.46 -5.51
N PRO A 21 17.33 8.69 -5.51
CA PRO A 21 18.01 9.24 -6.67
C PRO A 21 17.99 8.32 -7.90
N LEU A 22 17.56 8.83 -9.06
CA LEU A 22 17.61 8.13 -10.35
C LEU A 22 19.00 8.27 -11.01
N GLN A 23 19.99 7.60 -10.43
CA GLN A 23 21.38 7.60 -10.87
C GLN A 23 22.03 6.23 -10.63
N ALA A 24 23.19 5.95 -11.24
CA ALA A 24 23.86 4.65 -11.20
C ALA A 24 24.18 4.16 -9.78
N SER A 25 24.56 5.07 -8.88
CA SER A 25 24.94 4.76 -7.50
C SER A 25 24.12 5.53 -6.49
N PRO A 26 22.79 5.29 -6.40
CA PRO A 26 21.90 6.09 -5.55
C PRO A 26 22.22 5.95 -4.07
N PHE A 27 22.59 4.77 -3.60
CA PHE A 27 22.95 4.56 -2.19
C PHE A 27 24.24 5.25 -1.80
N GLN A 28 25.17 5.50 -2.74
CA GLN A 28 26.37 6.28 -2.45
C GLN A 28 26.04 7.75 -2.21
N GLU A 29 25.11 8.30 -2.98
CA GLU A 29 24.60 9.65 -2.75
C GLU A 29 23.90 9.77 -1.41
N LEU A 30 23.05 8.80 -1.06
CA LEU A 30 22.40 8.76 0.24
C LEU A 30 23.40 8.64 1.40
N ALA A 31 24.44 7.82 1.24
CA ALA A 31 25.53 7.69 2.23
C ALA A 31 26.25 9.03 2.43
N ARG A 32 26.55 9.73 1.33
CA ARG A 32 27.16 11.07 1.38
C ARG A 32 26.30 12.09 2.11
N GLN A 33 24.97 12.07 1.88
CA GLN A 33 24.02 12.98 2.54
C GLN A 33 23.91 12.72 4.05
N THR A 34 24.09 11.48 4.49
CA THR A 34 23.98 11.08 5.90
C THR A 34 25.32 11.06 6.64
N GLY A 35 26.43 11.24 5.94
CA GLY A 35 27.78 11.09 6.51
C GLY A 35 28.14 9.64 6.87
N ALA A 36 27.35 8.66 6.45
CA ALA A 36 27.65 7.24 6.65
C ALA A 36 28.47 6.68 5.48
N SER A 37 29.21 5.59 5.70
CA SER A 37 29.77 4.84 4.60
C SER A 37 28.68 4.06 3.83
N LEU A 38 28.90 3.80 2.54
CA LEU A 38 28.00 2.99 1.73
C LEU A 38 27.72 1.61 2.37
N ARG A 39 28.77 1.01 2.94
CA ARG A 39 28.65 -0.31 3.60
C ARG A 39 27.74 -0.26 4.83
N GLU A 40 27.90 0.75 5.68
CA GLU A 40 27.06 0.94 6.86
C GLU A 40 25.61 1.20 6.46
N LEU A 41 25.37 2.08 5.48
CA LEU A 41 24.06 2.38 4.97
C LEU A 41 23.36 1.12 4.43
N LEU A 42 24.00 0.35 3.57
CA LEU A 42 23.43 -0.87 3.00
C LEU A 42 23.20 -1.94 4.09
N SER A 43 24.14 -2.09 5.03
CA SER A 43 23.99 -3.02 6.17
C SER A 43 22.76 -2.65 7.02
N GLN A 44 22.57 -1.35 7.29
CA GLN A 44 21.42 -0.85 8.04
C GLN A 44 20.10 -1.09 7.27
N CYS A 45 20.07 -0.79 5.96
CA CYS A 45 18.92 -1.05 5.11
C CYS A 45 18.54 -2.53 5.10
N GLN A 46 19.52 -3.43 4.94
CA GLN A 46 19.31 -4.88 4.96
C GLN A 46 18.87 -5.38 6.33
N GLN A 47 19.37 -4.80 7.42
CA GLN A 47 18.93 -5.12 8.77
C GLN A 47 17.46 -4.72 8.97
N LEU A 48 17.09 -3.49 8.60
CA LEU A 48 15.71 -3.01 8.65
C LEU A 48 14.78 -3.85 7.76
N GLN A 49 15.27 -4.30 6.60
CA GLN A 49 14.50 -5.18 5.73
C GLN A 49 14.25 -6.55 6.37
N ARG A 50 15.27 -7.16 7.01
CA ARG A 50 15.13 -8.43 7.73
C ARG A 50 14.18 -8.32 8.93
N GLN A 51 14.15 -7.16 9.58
CA GLN A 51 13.22 -6.85 10.68
C GLN A 51 11.81 -6.53 10.19
N GLY A 52 11.59 -6.47 8.87
CA GLY A 52 10.32 -6.03 8.30
C GLY A 52 10.04 -4.54 8.48
N ALA A 53 11.02 -3.74 8.91
CA ALA A 53 10.89 -2.31 9.15
C ALA A 53 11.19 -1.44 7.92
N LEU A 54 11.69 -2.02 6.85
CA LEU A 54 11.94 -1.37 5.57
C LEU A 54 11.67 -2.36 4.43
N GLN A 55 11.11 -1.86 3.35
CA GLN A 55 11.19 -2.53 2.04
C GLN A 55 12.21 -1.80 1.16
N GLY A 56 12.72 -2.47 0.13
CA GLY A 56 13.61 -1.84 -0.84
C GLY A 56 12.93 -0.65 -1.54
N PRO A 57 13.68 0.14 -2.30
CA PRO A 57 13.10 1.25 -3.05
C PRO A 57 12.00 0.75 -3.97
N ARG A 58 10.82 1.39 -3.92
CA ARG A 58 9.66 1.05 -4.74
C ARG A 58 9.19 2.22 -5.56
N VAL A 59 8.54 1.92 -6.66
CA VAL A 59 7.89 2.91 -7.51
C VAL A 59 6.53 3.29 -6.93
N HIS A 60 6.20 4.57 -7.04
CA HIS A 60 4.87 5.13 -6.82
C HIS A 60 4.34 5.63 -8.15
N TRP A 61 3.40 4.92 -8.72
CA TRP A 61 2.76 5.28 -9.97
C TRP A 61 1.74 6.41 -9.78
N ALA A 62 1.47 7.15 -10.83
CA ALA A 62 0.39 8.14 -10.84
C ALA A 62 -0.97 7.48 -10.58
N GLU A 63 -1.89 8.21 -9.96
CA GLU A 63 -3.24 7.70 -9.67
C GLU A 63 -3.96 7.18 -10.93
N ARG A 64 -3.73 7.81 -12.08
CA ARG A 64 -4.29 7.37 -13.37
C ARG A 64 -3.84 5.97 -13.80
N LEU A 65 -2.72 5.48 -13.25
CA LEU A 65 -2.20 4.13 -13.47
C LEU A 65 -2.59 3.17 -12.33
N SER A 66 -3.40 3.63 -11.38
CA SER A 66 -3.84 2.78 -10.27
C SER A 66 -4.82 1.70 -10.75
N ALA A 67 -4.83 0.58 -10.04
CA ALA A 67 -5.78 -0.49 -10.30
C ALA A 67 -7.22 -0.10 -9.93
N TRP A 68 -8.19 -0.74 -10.57
CA TRP A 68 -9.55 -0.81 -10.05
C TRP A 68 -9.53 -1.55 -8.72
N ARG A 69 -10.18 -0.97 -7.70
CA ARG A 69 -10.13 -1.51 -6.34
C ARG A 69 -11.52 -1.60 -5.74
N VAL A 70 -11.72 -2.60 -4.91
CA VAL A 70 -12.89 -2.72 -4.04
C VAL A 70 -12.44 -3.15 -2.65
N ARG A 71 -12.96 -2.50 -1.63
CA ARG A 71 -12.84 -2.96 -0.26
C ARG A 71 -14.08 -3.73 0.11
N ALA A 72 -13.91 -4.78 0.88
CA ALA A 72 -15.00 -5.60 1.32
C ALA A 72 -14.87 -5.96 2.80
N ARG A 73 -16.04 -6.14 3.43
CA ARG A 73 -16.17 -6.70 4.77
C ARG A 73 -16.93 -8.00 4.67
N LEU A 74 -16.38 -9.04 5.26
CA LEU A 74 -16.99 -10.36 5.38
C LEU A 74 -17.23 -10.65 6.86
N ARG A 75 -18.49 -10.93 7.24
CA ARG A 75 -18.87 -11.41 8.57
C ARG A 75 -19.30 -12.87 8.48
N LEU A 76 -18.67 -13.74 9.25
CA LEU A 76 -18.93 -15.18 9.20
C LEU A 76 -18.73 -15.82 10.57
N PRO A 77 -19.26 -17.04 10.78
CA PRO A 77 -18.96 -17.81 11.98
C PRO A 77 -17.46 -18.02 12.15
N GLN A 78 -16.98 -17.93 13.38
CA GLN A 78 -15.53 -18.09 13.67
C GLN A 78 -14.97 -19.43 13.16
N ALA A 79 -15.80 -20.48 13.13
CA ALA A 79 -15.41 -21.79 12.59
C ALA A 79 -15.02 -21.74 11.10
N ASP A 80 -15.58 -20.80 10.32
CA ASP A 80 -15.36 -20.68 8.88
C ASP A 80 -14.20 -19.73 8.53
N GLU A 81 -13.65 -19.01 9.50
CA GLU A 81 -12.64 -17.98 9.31
C GLU A 81 -11.40 -18.49 8.58
N ALA A 82 -10.84 -19.63 9.03
CA ALA A 82 -9.63 -20.20 8.44
C ALA A 82 -9.82 -20.60 6.97
N ALA A 83 -11.02 -21.08 6.62
CA ALA A 83 -11.36 -21.43 5.24
C ALA A 83 -11.49 -20.17 4.36
N ALA A 84 -12.14 -19.11 4.89
CA ALA A 84 -12.28 -17.82 4.22
C ALA A 84 -10.91 -17.16 3.99
N LEU A 85 -10.03 -17.15 5.00
CA LEU A 85 -8.67 -16.62 4.88
C LEU A 85 -7.88 -17.32 3.77
N ARG A 86 -7.91 -18.66 3.73
CA ARG A 86 -7.23 -19.42 2.66
C ARG A 86 -7.78 -19.08 1.28
N ARG A 87 -9.12 -18.97 1.15
CA ARG A 87 -9.76 -18.62 -0.12
C ARG A 87 -9.39 -17.22 -0.58
N LEU A 88 -9.43 -16.22 0.31
CA LEU A 88 -9.04 -14.85 0.00
C LEU A 88 -7.56 -14.74 -0.35
N ALA A 89 -6.68 -15.41 0.40
CA ALA A 89 -5.24 -15.41 0.15
C ALA A 89 -4.85 -16.07 -1.18
N ALA A 90 -5.69 -16.96 -1.70
CA ALA A 90 -5.47 -17.60 -3.00
C ALA A 90 -5.90 -16.72 -4.19
N LEU A 91 -6.64 -15.62 -3.96
CA LEU A 91 -7.05 -14.72 -5.04
C LEU A 91 -5.89 -13.87 -5.52
N PRO A 92 -5.56 -13.87 -6.82
CA PRO A 92 -4.43 -13.11 -7.36
C PRO A 92 -4.59 -11.60 -7.18
N GLY A 93 -5.82 -11.11 -7.12
CA GLY A 93 -6.13 -9.69 -6.91
C GLY A 93 -6.26 -9.26 -5.45
N CYS A 94 -6.09 -10.14 -4.48
CA CYS A 94 -6.22 -9.77 -3.07
C CYS A 94 -4.95 -9.05 -2.57
N ALA A 95 -5.07 -7.73 -2.38
CA ALA A 95 -3.95 -6.89 -2.00
C ALA A 95 -3.59 -7.01 -0.51
N TRP A 96 -4.58 -7.11 0.34
CA TRP A 96 -4.43 -7.34 1.78
C TRP A 96 -5.69 -7.94 2.39
N ILE A 97 -5.52 -8.59 3.52
CA ILE A 97 -6.58 -9.11 4.38
C ILE A 97 -6.30 -8.61 5.79
N GLU A 98 -7.34 -8.23 6.50
CA GLU A 98 -7.27 -7.78 7.89
C GLU A 98 -8.32 -8.52 8.71
N GLN A 99 -7.87 -9.16 9.78
CA GLN A 99 -8.75 -9.74 10.78
C GLN A 99 -9.07 -8.67 11.82
N ALA A 100 -10.34 -8.32 11.94
CA ALA A 100 -10.78 -7.49 13.06
C ALA A 100 -10.72 -8.30 14.36
N GLU A 101 -10.36 -7.65 15.46
CA GLU A 101 -10.43 -8.29 16.77
C GLU A 101 -11.87 -8.72 17.09
N PRO A 102 -12.05 -9.93 17.61
CA PRO A 102 -13.36 -10.42 17.96
C PRO A 102 -14.03 -9.51 18.98
N VAL A 103 -15.30 -9.18 18.76
CA VAL A 103 -16.12 -8.50 19.76
C VAL A 103 -16.45 -9.52 20.84
N PRO A 104 -16.15 -9.24 22.13
CA PRO A 104 -16.44 -10.16 23.22
C PRO A 104 -17.90 -10.60 23.21
N GLY A 105 -18.14 -11.91 23.37
CA GLY A 105 -19.49 -12.48 23.40
C GLY A 105 -20.11 -12.77 22.03
N THR A 106 -19.40 -12.54 20.92
CA THR A 106 -19.88 -12.90 19.58
C THR A 106 -19.13 -14.12 19.05
N ALA A 107 -19.86 -15.05 18.42
CA ALA A 107 -19.27 -16.19 17.71
C ALA A 107 -18.95 -15.85 16.24
N LEU A 108 -18.86 -14.54 15.91
CA LEU A 108 -18.64 -14.05 14.57
C LEU A 108 -17.22 -13.48 14.43
N SER A 109 -16.58 -13.81 13.33
CA SER A 109 -15.35 -13.18 12.86
C SER A 109 -15.68 -12.15 11.79
N THR A 110 -14.90 -11.07 11.76
CA THR A 110 -14.99 -10.04 10.74
C THR A 110 -13.65 -9.93 10.01
N LEU A 111 -13.68 -10.12 8.70
CA LEU A 111 -12.54 -9.93 7.82
C LEU A 111 -12.77 -8.71 6.94
N HIS A 112 -11.77 -7.85 6.84
CA HIS A 112 -11.71 -6.79 5.85
C HIS A 112 -10.63 -7.13 4.83
N PHE A 113 -10.89 -6.84 3.55
CA PHE A 113 -9.90 -7.10 2.50
C PHE A 113 -10.06 -6.14 1.33
N GLU A 114 -9.05 -6.04 0.49
CA GLU A 114 -9.07 -5.25 -0.73
C GLU A 114 -8.73 -6.12 -1.93
N LEU A 115 -9.60 -6.08 -2.94
CA LEU A 115 -9.34 -6.67 -4.25
C LEU A 115 -8.91 -5.58 -5.22
N GLN A 116 -7.97 -5.91 -6.08
CA GLN A 116 -7.44 -5.05 -7.13
C GLN A 116 -7.47 -5.78 -8.47
N ALA A 117 -7.74 -5.02 -9.53
CA ALA A 117 -7.70 -5.55 -10.89
C ALA A 117 -7.38 -4.44 -11.90
N ARG A 118 -6.93 -4.81 -13.09
CA ARG A 118 -6.62 -3.88 -14.18
C ARG A 118 -7.86 -3.24 -14.81
N SER A 119 -9.00 -3.90 -14.72
CA SER A 119 -10.25 -3.43 -15.31
C SER A 119 -11.43 -3.67 -14.39
N ALA A 120 -12.50 -2.92 -14.58
CA ALA A 120 -13.77 -3.13 -13.88
C ALA A 120 -14.30 -4.56 -14.12
N ALA A 121 -14.21 -5.07 -15.34
CA ALA A 121 -14.66 -6.43 -15.68
C ALA A 121 -13.86 -7.50 -14.93
N SER A 122 -12.52 -7.37 -14.88
CA SER A 122 -11.67 -8.30 -14.14
C SER A 122 -11.92 -8.22 -12.63
N LEU A 123 -12.17 -7.02 -12.08
CA LEU A 123 -12.55 -6.85 -10.68
C LEU A 123 -13.89 -7.51 -10.38
N GLN A 124 -14.88 -7.33 -11.26
CA GLN A 124 -16.19 -7.95 -11.14
C GLN A 124 -16.09 -9.49 -11.21
N ALA A 125 -15.31 -10.04 -12.15
CA ALA A 125 -15.07 -11.48 -12.27
C ALA A 125 -14.45 -12.09 -10.99
N GLN A 126 -13.66 -11.33 -10.23
CA GLN A 126 -13.13 -11.77 -8.94
C GLN A 126 -14.18 -11.70 -7.82
N ARG A 127 -15.09 -10.72 -7.89
CA ARG A 127 -16.13 -10.51 -6.87
C ARG A 127 -17.26 -11.54 -6.94
N GLU A 128 -17.74 -11.84 -8.14
CA GLU A 128 -18.90 -12.72 -8.36
C GLU A 128 -18.82 -14.07 -7.61
N PRO A 129 -17.70 -14.83 -7.67
CA PRO A 129 -17.59 -16.07 -6.92
C PRO A 129 -17.62 -15.89 -5.40
N LEU A 130 -17.22 -14.71 -4.91
CA LEU A 130 -17.27 -14.40 -3.48
C LEU A 130 -18.68 -14.02 -3.06
N GLU A 131 -19.36 -13.22 -3.87
CA GLU A 131 -20.76 -12.81 -3.65
C GLU A 131 -21.70 -14.03 -3.72
N GLN A 132 -21.48 -14.96 -4.63
CA GLN A 132 -22.19 -16.22 -4.68
C GLN A 132 -21.94 -17.11 -3.47
N ALA A 133 -20.71 -17.15 -2.96
CA ALA A 133 -20.35 -18.01 -1.84
C ALA A 133 -20.83 -17.47 -0.48
N TRP A 134 -20.80 -16.15 -0.30
CA TRP A 134 -21.02 -15.52 1.00
C TRP A 134 -22.28 -14.64 1.06
N GLY A 135 -22.89 -14.33 -0.06
CA GLY A 135 -24.16 -13.60 -0.13
C GLY A 135 -24.15 -12.33 0.73
N THR A 136 -25.16 -12.20 1.60
CA THR A 136 -25.33 -11.04 2.49
C THR A 136 -24.25 -10.90 3.58
N ALA A 137 -23.47 -11.95 3.84
CA ALA A 137 -22.33 -11.88 4.76
C ALA A 137 -21.18 -11.02 4.20
N LEU A 138 -21.11 -10.89 2.88
CA LEU A 138 -20.14 -10.06 2.18
C LEU A 138 -20.74 -8.68 1.86
N ARG A 139 -20.11 -7.63 2.36
CA ARG A 139 -20.43 -6.24 2.00
C ARG A 139 -19.27 -5.61 1.26
N SER A 140 -19.48 -5.28 0.01
CA SER A 140 -18.48 -4.62 -0.84
C SER A 140 -18.65 -3.11 -0.85
N LEU A 141 -17.54 -2.38 -0.78
CA LEU A 141 -17.45 -0.94 -0.86
C LEU A 141 -16.47 -0.58 -1.99
N SER A 142 -17.00 -0.01 -3.06
CA SER A 142 -16.17 0.38 -4.20
C SER A 142 -15.33 1.61 -3.86
N LEU A 143 -14.06 1.58 -4.25
CA LEU A 143 -13.23 2.75 -4.31
C LEU A 143 -13.57 3.54 -5.60
N PRO A 144 -13.35 4.85 -5.63
CA PRO A 144 -13.49 5.61 -6.86
C PRO A 144 -12.72 4.93 -7.98
N ALA A 145 -13.34 4.88 -9.16
CA ALA A 145 -12.64 4.40 -10.36
C ALA A 145 -11.36 5.22 -10.57
N PRO A 146 -10.27 4.62 -11.05
CA PRO A 146 -9.11 5.38 -11.44
C PRO A 146 -9.52 6.43 -12.48
N PRO A 147 -8.96 7.65 -12.42
CA PRO A 147 -9.34 8.74 -13.34
C PRO A 147 -9.05 8.40 -14.80
N CYS A 148 -8.20 7.42 -15.04
CA CYS A 148 -7.91 6.87 -16.36
C CYS A 148 -7.73 5.36 -16.28
N PRO A 149 -8.19 4.58 -17.29
CA PRO A 149 -7.84 3.16 -17.37
C PRO A 149 -6.33 2.96 -17.32
N VAL A 150 -5.88 1.87 -16.73
CA VAL A 150 -4.45 1.52 -16.56
C VAL A 150 -3.67 1.54 -17.90
N CYS A 151 -4.35 1.43 -19.03
CA CYS A 151 -3.75 1.50 -20.36
C CYS A 151 -3.46 2.93 -20.88
N CYS A 152 -3.85 3.98 -20.15
CA CYS A 152 -3.66 5.38 -20.57
C CYS A 152 -2.39 5.96 -19.96
N CYS A 153 -1.23 5.43 -20.34
CA CYS A 153 0.05 6.08 -20.10
C CYS A 153 0.20 7.35 -20.93
N SER A 154 1.10 8.24 -20.54
CA SER A 154 1.42 9.49 -21.23
C SER A 154 2.14 9.24 -22.56
N GLY A 155 1.47 8.60 -23.52
CA GLY A 155 2.00 8.40 -24.89
C GLY A 155 2.64 7.05 -25.15
N ALA A 156 3.34 6.93 -26.29
CA ALA A 156 3.88 5.69 -26.85
C ALA A 156 4.99 5.04 -25.99
N ASP A 157 5.55 5.75 -25.04
CA ASP A 157 6.71 5.34 -24.22
C ASP A 157 6.38 5.20 -22.70
N GLY A 158 5.11 5.09 -22.35
CA GLY A 158 4.68 4.93 -20.96
C GLY A 158 4.94 3.54 -20.37
N PRO A 159 4.68 3.33 -19.05
CA PRO A 159 4.91 2.05 -18.38
C PRO A 159 4.17 0.86 -19.00
N CYS A 160 3.01 1.08 -19.64
CA CYS A 160 2.25 0.03 -20.30
C CYS A 160 2.92 -0.51 -21.57
N THR A 161 3.80 0.27 -22.20
CA THR A 161 4.56 -0.17 -23.39
C THR A 161 5.83 -0.91 -23.03
N ASP A 162 6.23 -0.86 -21.77
CA ASP A 162 7.36 -1.61 -21.22
C ASP A 162 6.95 -2.36 -19.94
N PRO A 163 6.02 -3.31 -20.05
CA PRO A 163 5.45 -3.99 -18.89
C PRO A 163 6.49 -4.80 -18.12
N ALA A 164 7.52 -5.32 -18.77
CA ALA A 164 8.57 -6.09 -18.12
C ALA A 164 9.36 -5.24 -17.11
N LEU A 165 9.75 -4.02 -17.52
CA LEU A 165 10.43 -3.09 -16.61
C LEU A 165 9.49 -2.59 -15.52
N ALA A 166 8.27 -2.20 -15.87
CA ALA A 166 7.29 -1.71 -14.90
C ALA A 166 6.98 -2.78 -13.83
N GLN A 167 6.72 -4.01 -14.23
CA GLN A 167 6.49 -5.15 -13.34
C GLN A 167 7.69 -5.43 -12.43
N ARG A 168 8.91 -5.40 -13.00
CA ARG A 168 10.13 -5.63 -12.21
C ARG A 168 10.31 -4.58 -11.12
N LEU A 169 9.97 -3.32 -11.43
CA LEU A 169 10.06 -2.20 -10.47
C LEU A 169 8.99 -2.25 -9.37
N GLU A 170 7.80 -2.79 -9.67
CA GLU A 170 6.77 -3.04 -8.64
C GLU A 170 7.24 -4.01 -7.57
N GLY A 171 8.09 -4.98 -7.94
CA GLY A 171 8.77 -5.88 -7.01
C GLY A 171 9.78 -5.20 -6.10
N GLY A 172 10.12 -3.93 -6.40
CA GLY A 172 11.12 -3.13 -5.69
C GLY A 172 12.54 -3.34 -6.21
N LEU A 173 13.39 -2.35 -5.96
CA LEU A 173 14.82 -2.41 -6.30
C LEU A 173 15.61 -3.18 -5.24
N PRO A 174 16.66 -3.90 -5.62
CA PRO A 174 17.52 -4.58 -4.67
C PRO A 174 18.33 -3.58 -3.82
N LEU A 175 18.60 -3.94 -2.57
CA LEU A 175 19.43 -3.17 -1.64
C LEU A 175 20.92 -3.48 -1.90
N CYS A 176 21.46 -2.92 -2.97
CA CYS A 176 22.86 -3.07 -3.38
C CYS A 176 23.41 -1.74 -3.90
N ALA A 177 24.73 -1.67 -4.14
CA ALA A 177 25.41 -0.44 -4.60
C ALA A 177 24.84 0.11 -5.91
N HIS A 178 24.52 -0.77 -6.86
CA HIS A 178 24.04 -0.46 -8.21
C HIS A 178 22.70 -1.14 -8.52
N PRO A 179 21.59 -0.69 -7.88
CA PRO A 179 20.30 -1.38 -8.00
C PRO A 179 19.71 -1.34 -9.41
N PHE A 180 19.93 -0.27 -10.17
CA PHE A 180 19.44 -0.16 -11.54
C PHE A 180 20.25 -1.04 -12.51
N HIS A 181 21.55 -1.21 -12.25
CA HIS A 181 22.38 -2.18 -13.00
C HIS A 181 21.87 -3.61 -12.78
N ALA A 182 21.56 -3.98 -11.54
CA ALA A 182 21.02 -5.31 -11.24
C ALA A 182 19.71 -5.58 -12.00
N VAL A 183 18.78 -4.62 -12.01
CA VAL A 183 17.53 -4.71 -12.79
C VAL A 183 17.81 -4.77 -14.30
N ALA A 184 18.76 -4.00 -14.79
CA ALA A 184 19.13 -4.00 -16.20
C ALA A 184 19.67 -5.37 -16.64
N VAL A 185 20.54 -5.99 -15.84
CA VAL A 185 21.06 -7.35 -16.11
C VAL A 185 19.93 -8.38 -16.14
N GLU A 186 19.01 -8.36 -15.18
CA GLU A 186 17.86 -9.26 -15.13
C GLU A 186 16.98 -9.16 -16.39
N LEU A 187 16.86 -7.95 -16.96
CA LEU A 187 16.04 -7.69 -18.14
C LEU A 187 16.80 -7.75 -19.46
N GLY A 188 18.09 -8.06 -19.45
CA GLY A 188 18.93 -8.09 -20.64
C GLY A 188 19.12 -6.72 -21.28
N ARG A 189 19.16 -5.63 -20.48
CA ARG A 189 19.27 -4.22 -20.92
C ARG A 189 20.52 -3.54 -20.36
N SER A 190 20.79 -2.35 -20.84
CA SER A 190 21.78 -1.47 -20.23
C SER A 190 21.18 -0.67 -19.06
N GLU A 191 21.97 -0.35 -18.05
CA GLU A 191 21.57 0.53 -16.95
C GLU A 191 21.12 1.91 -17.46
N ARG A 192 21.77 2.40 -18.51
CA ARG A 192 21.41 3.68 -19.15
C ARG A 192 19.99 3.67 -19.71
N GLU A 193 19.57 2.59 -20.33
CA GLU A 193 18.21 2.43 -20.84
C GLU A 193 17.19 2.42 -19.70
N VAL A 194 17.44 1.65 -18.64
CA VAL A 194 16.56 1.60 -17.45
C VAL A 194 16.41 3.00 -16.83
N LEU A 195 17.51 3.68 -16.56
CA LEU A 195 17.48 5.03 -16.00
C LEU A 195 16.83 6.04 -16.96
N GLY A 196 17.06 5.90 -18.27
CA GLY A 196 16.42 6.74 -19.29
C GLY A 196 14.89 6.60 -19.27
N ARG A 197 14.39 5.36 -19.23
CA ARG A 197 12.95 5.07 -19.12
C ARG A 197 12.34 5.63 -17.84
N LEU A 198 12.97 5.43 -16.69
CA LEU A 198 12.48 5.95 -15.41
C LEU A 198 12.38 7.47 -15.39
N ARG A 199 13.41 8.16 -15.90
CA ARG A 199 13.38 9.62 -16.03
C ARG A 199 12.30 10.10 -16.98
N HIS A 200 12.11 9.40 -18.10
CA HIS A 200 11.03 9.70 -19.04
C HIS A 200 9.67 9.57 -18.34
N TRP A 201 9.39 8.46 -17.66
CA TRP A 201 8.15 8.25 -16.92
C TRP A 201 7.94 9.28 -15.81
N GLN A 202 9.02 9.70 -15.14
CA GLN A 202 8.96 10.77 -14.14
C GLN A 202 8.60 12.12 -14.76
N CYS A 203 9.24 12.48 -15.87
CA CYS A 203 8.94 13.72 -16.61
C CYS A 203 7.52 13.72 -17.19
N ALA A 204 7.04 12.57 -17.66
CA ALA A 204 5.67 12.40 -18.15
C ALA A 204 4.63 12.38 -17.02
N GLY A 205 5.07 12.31 -15.75
CA GLY A 205 4.20 12.22 -14.60
C GLY A 205 3.52 10.86 -14.43
N ASP A 206 4.03 9.82 -15.09
CA ASP A 206 3.59 8.42 -14.87
C ASP A 206 4.20 7.83 -13.61
N LEU A 207 5.47 8.11 -13.37
CA LEU A 207 6.18 7.80 -12.14
C LEU A 207 6.18 9.03 -11.23
N GLN A 208 5.39 8.99 -10.17
CA GLN A 208 5.33 10.10 -9.20
C GLN A 208 6.56 10.16 -8.32
N ALA A 209 7.01 9.02 -7.82
CA ALA A 209 8.16 8.92 -6.97
C ALA A 209 8.81 7.53 -7.04
N LEU A 210 10.08 7.48 -6.71
CA LEU A 210 10.78 6.28 -6.29
C LEU A 210 11.26 6.52 -4.86
N GLY A 211 11.02 5.60 -3.95
CA GLY A 211 11.39 5.82 -2.56
C GLY A 211 11.56 4.54 -1.76
N LEU A 212 12.31 4.65 -0.67
CA LEU A 212 12.40 3.60 0.33
C LEU A 212 11.00 3.45 0.97
N ALA A 213 10.27 2.44 0.55
CA ALA A 213 8.96 2.20 1.11
C ALA A 213 9.09 1.84 2.60
N PRO A 214 8.22 2.41 3.45
CA PRO A 214 8.00 1.81 4.75
C PRO A 214 7.59 0.35 4.53
N PRO A 215 7.76 -0.52 5.52
CA PRO A 215 7.33 -1.90 5.36
C PRO A 215 5.89 -1.89 4.85
N HIS A 216 5.56 -2.72 3.87
CA HIS A 216 4.23 -3.31 3.89
C HIS A 216 4.16 -3.92 5.26
N ARG A 217 3.43 -3.28 6.13
CA ARG A 217 3.35 -3.56 7.54
C ARG A 217 3.60 -5.03 7.78
N SER A 218 4.56 -5.29 8.66
CA SER A 218 4.87 -6.64 9.09
C SER A 218 3.57 -7.41 9.20
N GLN A 219 3.58 -8.65 8.77
CA GLN A 219 2.42 -9.54 8.66
C GLN A 219 1.59 -9.63 9.96
N HIS A 220 1.46 -8.63 10.78
CA HIS A 220 0.64 -8.61 12.01
C HIS A 220 0.76 -7.27 12.76
N GLN A 221 0.92 -6.16 12.04
CA GLN A 221 0.91 -4.87 12.73
C GLN A 221 -0.53 -4.47 13.08
N PRO A 222 -0.81 -4.13 14.33
CA PRO A 222 -2.12 -3.63 14.74
C PRO A 222 -2.46 -2.34 14.01
N VAL A 223 -3.68 -2.25 13.54
CA VAL A 223 -4.21 -1.09 12.82
C VAL A 223 -5.56 -0.74 13.42
N ALA A 224 -5.70 0.46 13.93
CA ALA A 224 -7.01 0.98 14.26
C ALA A 224 -7.65 1.58 13.01
N ASN A 225 -8.89 1.23 12.76
CA ASN A 225 -9.65 1.67 11.59
C ASN A 225 -10.95 2.32 12.02
N ALA A 226 -11.43 3.25 11.19
CA ALA A 226 -12.76 3.82 11.32
C ALA A 226 -13.42 3.98 9.95
N TRP A 227 -14.72 3.76 9.92
CA TRP A 227 -15.60 4.14 8.82
C TRP A 227 -16.41 5.36 9.21
N LEU A 228 -16.45 6.36 8.33
CA LEU A 228 -17.23 7.57 8.51
C LEU A 228 -18.31 7.69 7.44
N ARG A 229 -19.45 8.30 7.82
CA ARG A 229 -20.61 8.47 6.95
C ARG A 229 -20.38 9.43 5.81
N GLU A 230 -19.59 10.47 6.03
CA GLU A 230 -19.46 11.58 5.12
C GLU A 230 -18.15 11.58 4.37
N ALA A 231 -18.17 12.08 3.14
CA ALA A 231 -16.97 12.42 2.40
C ALA A 231 -16.43 13.76 2.92
N MET A 232 -15.12 13.83 3.05
CA MET A 232 -14.42 15.06 3.42
C MET A 232 -13.88 15.77 2.19
N SER A 233 -13.60 17.08 2.32
CA SER A 233 -12.90 17.81 1.27
C SER A 233 -11.54 17.20 0.96
N PRO A 234 -11.04 17.33 -0.29
CA PRO A 234 -9.70 16.84 -0.65
C PRO A 234 -8.59 17.40 0.23
N GLU A 235 -8.70 18.69 0.62
CA GLU A 235 -7.72 19.37 1.48
C GLU A 235 -7.70 18.79 2.89
N HIS A 236 -8.85 18.52 3.46
CA HIS A 236 -8.98 17.93 4.80
C HIS A 236 -8.45 16.48 4.79
N ARG A 237 -8.76 15.69 3.76
CA ARG A 237 -8.18 14.34 3.60
C ARG A 237 -6.67 14.36 3.49
N ALA A 238 -6.13 15.30 2.72
CA ALA A 238 -4.69 15.48 2.60
C ALA A 238 -4.04 15.92 3.91
N ALA A 239 -4.74 16.69 4.74
CA ALA A 239 -4.29 17.05 6.09
C ALA A 239 -4.25 15.81 6.98
N LEU A 240 -5.34 15.03 7.05
CA LEU A 240 -5.38 13.77 7.80
C LEU A 240 -4.28 12.79 7.40
N ALA A 241 -4.04 12.63 6.09
CA ALA A 241 -3.01 11.72 5.59
C ALA A 241 -1.58 12.12 6.02
N ARG A 242 -1.37 13.37 6.42
CA ARG A 242 -0.07 13.86 6.94
C ARG A 242 0.11 13.62 8.45
N HIS A 243 -0.94 13.28 9.18
CA HIS A 243 -0.82 12.99 10.61
C HIS A 243 0.10 11.80 10.87
N ALA A 244 0.91 11.92 11.92
CA ALA A 244 1.79 10.83 12.35
C ALA A 244 0.96 9.58 12.71
N GLY A 245 1.38 8.44 12.16
CA GLY A 245 0.67 7.16 12.37
C GLY A 245 -0.49 6.89 11.42
N VAL A 246 -1.08 7.90 10.76
CA VAL A 246 -2.08 7.65 9.72
C VAL A 246 -1.43 6.92 8.54
N VAL A 247 -2.05 5.84 8.14
CA VAL A 247 -1.52 4.91 7.15
C VAL A 247 -2.26 5.02 5.86
N ASP A 248 -3.58 5.25 5.96
CA ASP A 248 -4.45 5.23 4.83
C ASP A 248 -5.70 6.10 5.11
N VAL A 249 -6.07 6.92 4.13
CA VAL A 249 -7.30 7.71 4.12
C VAL A 249 -7.92 7.56 2.74
N GLN A 250 -9.02 6.84 2.64
CA GLN A 250 -9.67 6.51 1.36
C GLN A 250 -11.14 6.89 1.36
N VAL A 251 -11.59 7.49 0.27
CA VAL A 251 -13.03 7.66 0.00
C VAL A 251 -13.57 6.35 -0.55
N LEU A 252 -14.69 5.91 -0.01
CA LEU A 252 -15.38 4.70 -0.41
C LEU A 252 -16.77 5.08 -0.94
N ASN A 253 -17.09 4.62 -2.13
CA ASN A 253 -18.46 4.71 -2.66
C ASN A 253 -19.24 3.47 -2.22
N ALA A 254 -20.35 3.66 -1.53
CA ALA A 254 -21.24 2.54 -1.22
C ALA A 254 -21.91 2.07 -2.52
N CYS A 255 -21.79 0.78 -2.83
CA CYS A 255 -22.37 0.22 -4.06
C CYS A 255 -23.91 0.28 -4.12
N ALA A 256 -24.61 0.42 -2.98
CA ALA A 256 -26.06 0.34 -2.92
C ALA A 256 -26.79 1.64 -2.53
N GLU A 257 -26.11 2.64 -1.94
CA GLU A 257 -26.80 3.76 -1.28
C GLU A 257 -26.31 5.14 -1.68
N GLY A 258 -25.34 5.25 -2.62
CA GLY A 258 -24.84 6.55 -3.10
C GLY A 258 -24.10 7.40 -2.05
N GLU A 259 -24.02 6.95 -0.82
CA GLU A 259 -23.30 7.65 0.24
C GLU A 259 -21.81 7.41 0.11
N ALA A 260 -21.05 8.48 -0.07
CA ALA A 260 -19.60 8.43 0.03
C ALA A 260 -19.19 8.17 1.49
N ARG A 261 -18.33 7.20 1.71
CA ARG A 261 -17.81 6.85 3.03
C ARG A 261 -16.30 7.07 3.05
N LEU A 262 -15.79 7.42 4.19
CA LEU A 262 -14.36 7.57 4.40
C LEU A 262 -13.86 6.40 5.26
N TRP A 263 -12.73 5.84 4.84
CA TRP A 263 -11.96 4.88 5.63
C TRP A 263 -10.67 5.53 6.09
N ILE A 264 -10.42 5.49 7.39
CA ILE A 264 -9.18 5.95 8.00
C ILE A 264 -8.51 4.77 8.68
N SER A 265 -7.22 4.58 8.44
CA SER A 265 -6.40 3.58 9.12
C SER A 265 -5.24 4.26 9.84
N LEU A 266 -5.05 3.93 11.12
CA LEU A 266 -3.97 4.42 11.94
C LEU A 266 -3.16 3.25 12.52
N GLY A 267 -1.83 3.30 12.40
CA GLY A 267 -0.92 2.33 12.95
C GLY A 267 -0.24 2.84 14.20
N ALA A 268 -0.40 2.07 15.25
CA ALA A 268 0.23 2.32 16.53
C ALA A 268 0.42 0.99 17.27
N PRO A 269 1.14 0.96 18.41
CA PRO A 269 1.10 -0.17 19.32
C PRO A 269 -0.34 -0.54 19.68
N ARG A 270 -0.61 -1.84 19.86
CA ARG A 270 -1.97 -2.37 20.01
C ARG A 270 -2.82 -1.63 21.04
N GLU A 271 -2.23 -1.36 22.19
CA GLU A 271 -2.92 -0.73 23.33
C GLU A 271 -3.23 0.75 23.07
N LEU A 272 -2.51 1.39 22.16
CA LEU A 272 -2.62 2.80 21.86
C LEU A 272 -3.38 3.08 20.56
N ALA A 273 -3.55 2.09 19.69
CA ALA A 273 -4.05 2.31 18.34
C ALA A 273 -5.49 2.87 18.31
N LEU A 274 -6.43 2.26 19.02
CA LEU A 274 -7.80 2.79 19.12
C LEU A 274 -7.88 4.13 19.87
N PRO A 275 -7.25 4.31 21.04
CA PRO A 275 -7.22 5.62 21.71
C PRO A 275 -6.62 6.73 20.84
N GLN A 276 -5.54 6.46 20.11
CA GLN A 276 -4.93 7.46 19.22
C GLN A 276 -5.83 7.78 18.02
N LEU A 277 -6.51 6.79 17.44
CA LEU A 277 -7.50 7.01 16.39
C LEU A 277 -8.66 7.89 16.91
N GLU A 278 -9.18 7.60 18.10
CA GLU A 278 -10.23 8.40 18.72
C GLU A 278 -9.80 9.84 18.99
N GLN A 279 -8.59 10.02 19.49
CA GLN A 279 -8.01 11.35 19.72
C GLN A 279 -7.85 12.13 18.41
N LEU A 280 -7.38 11.47 17.35
CA LEU A 280 -7.30 12.06 16.02
C LEU A 280 -8.68 12.50 15.52
N LEU A 281 -9.66 11.59 15.57
CA LEU A 281 -11.03 11.87 15.11
C LEU A 281 -11.72 12.96 15.94
N ALA A 282 -11.44 13.02 17.25
CA ALA A 282 -11.94 14.09 18.12
C ALA A 282 -11.32 15.44 17.75
N GLY A 283 -10.00 15.49 17.57
CA GLY A 283 -9.28 16.70 17.19
C GLY A 283 -9.73 17.28 15.86
N GLU A 284 -10.13 16.42 14.94
CA GLU A 284 -10.66 16.80 13.61
C GLU A 284 -12.19 17.00 13.59
N GLY A 285 -12.90 16.86 14.74
CA GLY A 285 -14.35 17.00 14.81
C GLY A 285 -15.15 15.88 14.14
N LEU A 286 -14.53 14.71 13.94
CA LEU A 286 -15.10 13.61 13.14
C LEU A 286 -15.78 12.51 13.95
N LEU A 287 -15.68 12.53 15.29
CA LEU A 287 -16.25 11.45 16.13
C LEU A 287 -17.74 11.20 15.90
N GLY A 288 -18.52 12.26 15.68
CA GLY A 288 -19.96 12.15 15.41
C GLY A 288 -20.31 11.49 14.09
N LEU A 289 -19.35 11.37 13.19
CA LEU A 289 -19.52 10.77 11.85
C LEU A 289 -19.10 9.30 11.80
N VAL A 290 -18.51 8.77 12.88
CA VAL A 290 -18.03 7.39 12.94
C VAL A 290 -19.22 6.41 12.95
N GLN A 291 -19.23 5.51 11.97
CA GLN A 291 -20.19 4.41 11.89
C GLN A 291 -19.69 3.15 12.59
N GLU A 292 -18.42 2.83 12.36
CA GLU A 292 -17.80 1.63 12.88
C GLU A 292 -16.32 1.91 13.11
N ARG A 293 -15.76 1.35 14.17
CA ARG A 293 -14.33 1.36 14.46
C ARG A 293 -13.90 0.00 14.99
N TRP A 294 -12.69 -0.39 14.66
CA TRP A 294 -12.15 -1.68 15.10
C TRP A 294 -10.63 -1.64 15.13
N LEU A 295 -10.08 -2.53 15.93
CA LEU A 295 -8.68 -2.89 15.88
C LEU A 295 -8.55 -4.15 15.02
N GLY A 296 -7.61 -4.18 14.10
CA GLY A 296 -7.38 -5.30 13.21
C GLY A 296 -5.90 -5.66 13.07
N LEU A 297 -5.66 -6.90 12.69
CA LEU A 297 -4.35 -7.40 12.30
C LEU A 297 -4.31 -7.55 10.79
N ARG A 298 -3.59 -6.65 10.12
CA ARG A 298 -3.50 -6.64 8.65
C ARG A 298 -2.38 -7.53 8.15
N SER A 299 -2.68 -8.38 7.20
CA SER A 299 -1.71 -9.19 6.45
C SER A 299 -1.83 -8.91 4.96
N ALA A 300 -0.70 -8.89 4.25
CA ALA A 300 -0.70 -8.88 2.79
C ALA A 300 -0.50 -10.32 2.30
N PRO A 301 -1.34 -10.85 1.41
CA PRO A 301 -1.07 -12.10 0.70
C PRO A 301 0.28 -12.01 -0.01
N ARG A 302 0.98 -13.13 -0.15
CA ARG A 302 2.30 -13.19 -0.81
C ARG A 302 2.28 -12.77 -2.28
N ALA A 303 1.15 -12.91 -2.93
CA ALA A 303 0.94 -12.50 -4.33
C ALA A 303 0.29 -11.12 -4.35
N GLN A 304 1.06 -10.06 -4.48
CA GLN A 304 0.51 -8.78 -4.92
C GLN A 304 0.07 -8.91 -6.38
N ALA A 305 -1.16 -8.51 -6.69
CA ALA A 305 -1.57 -8.30 -8.07
C ALA A 305 -0.69 -7.18 -8.65
N LEU A 306 0.27 -7.56 -9.48
CA LEU A 306 1.13 -6.59 -10.13
C LEU A 306 0.31 -5.88 -11.21
N LEU A 307 0.31 -4.55 -11.21
CA LEU A 307 -0.46 -3.72 -12.16
C LEU A 307 -0.11 -4.04 -13.61
N PHE A 308 1.14 -4.43 -13.86
CA PHE A 308 1.70 -4.69 -15.18
C PHE A 308 1.99 -6.17 -15.45
N ALA A 309 1.54 -7.09 -14.59
CA ALA A 309 1.62 -8.53 -14.87
C ALA A 309 0.79 -8.87 -16.11
N ALA A 310 1.35 -9.65 -17.03
CA ALA A 310 0.74 -10.02 -18.30
C ALA A 310 -0.51 -10.93 -18.15
#